data_c5499f42faa6a8cd2b38f8049ddc77d8
#
_entry.id   c5499f42faa6a8cd2b38f8049ddc77d8
#
_cell.length_a   1.000
_cell.length_b   1.000
_cell.length_c   1.000
_cell.angle_alpha   90.00
_cell.angle_beta   90.00
_cell.angle_gamma   90.00
#
_symmetry.space_group_name_H-M   'P 1'
#
loop_
_entity.id
_entity.type
_entity.pdbx_description
1 polymer ?
#
loop_
_entity_poly.entity_id
_entity_poly.type
_entity_poly.pdbx_seq_one_letter_code
_entity_poly.pdbx_strand_id
1 'polypeptide(L)'
;MCAPTNSQYAAVEALRNCDAEVQEMMEAYNQRRRFLMSEFKRMNIQCFEPFGAFYVFPSIQEFGMTSEEFALRFLEEELVAVVPGTAFGDC
;
A
#
# COMPACT_ATOMS: atom_id res chain seq x y z
N MET A 1 8.34 -26.62 -5.88
CA MET A 1 7.21 -25.88 -6.48
C MET A 1 7.76 -25.12 -7.67
N CYS A 2 7.08 -25.14 -8.83
CA CYS A 2 7.47 -24.41 -10.03
C CYS A 2 6.37 -23.40 -10.39
N ALA A 3 6.74 -22.27 -11.01
CA ALA A 3 5.75 -21.33 -11.51
C ALA A 3 4.91 -21.97 -12.62
N PRO A 4 3.60 -21.70 -12.70
CA PRO A 4 2.75 -22.19 -13.78
C PRO A 4 3.27 -21.77 -15.15
N THR A 5 3.18 -22.62 -16.14
CA THR A 5 3.68 -22.34 -17.50
C THR A 5 3.07 -21.07 -18.09
N ASN A 6 1.76 -20.86 -17.91
CA ASN A 6 1.08 -19.66 -18.39
C ASN A 6 1.66 -18.37 -17.79
N SER A 7 1.97 -18.40 -16.50
CA SER A 7 2.60 -17.26 -15.81
C SER A 7 4.00 -16.98 -16.33
N GLN A 8 4.77 -18.02 -16.70
CA GLN A 8 6.09 -17.85 -17.30
C GLN A 8 6.03 -17.15 -18.66
N TYR A 9 5.12 -17.57 -19.53
CA TYR A 9 4.89 -16.89 -20.83
C TYR A 9 4.38 -15.46 -20.66
N ALA A 10 3.45 -15.24 -19.73
CA ALA A 10 2.95 -13.90 -19.42
C ALA A 10 4.08 -12.98 -18.90
N ALA A 11 4.98 -13.49 -18.05
CA ALA A 11 6.12 -12.73 -17.56
C ALA A 11 7.09 -12.34 -18.68
N VAL A 12 7.33 -13.23 -19.64
CA VAL A 12 8.16 -12.93 -20.83
C VAL A 12 7.58 -11.78 -21.64
N GLU A 13 6.26 -11.81 -21.88
CA GLU A 13 5.56 -10.75 -22.60
C GLU A 13 5.58 -9.44 -21.84
N ALA A 14 5.29 -9.46 -20.53
CA ALA A 14 5.30 -8.29 -19.67
C ALA A 14 6.67 -7.58 -19.67
N LEU A 15 7.76 -8.36 -19.58
CA LEU A 15 9.11 -7.81 -19.58
C LEU A 15 9.59 -7.28 -20.93
N ARG A 16 8.99 -7.73 -22.04
CA ARG A 16 9.41 -7.35 -23.37
C ARG A 16 8.61 -6.19 -23.96
N ASN A 17 7.32 -6.13 -23.67
CA ASN A 17 6.40 -5.32 -24.47
C ASN A 17 5.43 -4.46 -23.64
N CYS A 18 5.45 -4.50 -22.29
CA CYS A 18 4.47 -3.82 -21.46
C CYS A 18 5.03 -2.59 -20.69
N ASP A 19 6.07 -1.95 -21.22
CA ASP A 19 6.66 -0.76 -20.56
C ASP A 19 5.64 0.40 -20.46
N ALA A 20 4.79 0.57 -21.48
CA ALA A 20 3.79 1.64 -21.49
C ALA A 20 2.71 1.42 -20.42
N GLU A 21 2.22 0.18 -20.26
CA GLU A 21 1.23 -0.20 -19.26
C GLU A 21 1.80 -0.05 -17.84
N VAL A 22 3.07 -0.43 -17.65
CA VAL A 22 3.78 -0.25 -16.38
C VAL A 22 3.91 1.24 -16.04
N GLN A 23 4.25 2.07 -17.02
CA GLN A 23 4.35 3.52 -16.83
C GLN A 23 3.00 4.13 -16.43
N GLU A 24 1.92 3.76 -17.09
CA GLU A 24 0.56 4.22 -16.75
C GLU A 24 0.17 3.83 -15.32
N MET A 25 0.41 2.57 -14.93
CA MET A 25 0.18 2.12 -13.54
C MET A 25 1.02 2.89 -12.54
N MET A 26 2.30 3.11 -12.83
CA MET A 26 3.21 3.89 -11.98
C MET A 26 2.69 5.31 -11.76
N GLU A 27 2.24 5.98 -12.80
CA GLU A 27 1.69 7.34 -12.70
C GLU A 27 0.42 7.37 -11.85
N ALA A 28 -0.49 6.42 -12.04
CA ALA A 28 -1.70 6.30 -11.23
C ALA A 28 -1.38 6.06 -9.74
N TYR A 29 -0.45 5.16 -9.43
CA TYR A 29 0.00 4.93 -8.05
C TYR A 29 0.69 6.17 -7.46
N ASN A 30 1.51 6.86 -8.21
CA ASN A 30 2.20 8.07 -7.75
C ASN A 30 1.21 9.22 -7.46
N GLN A 31 0.16 9.37 -8.23
CA GLN A 31 -0.91 10.34 -7.95
C GLN A 31 -1.62 10.00 -6.63
N ARG A 32 -1.98 8.73 -6.42
CA ARG A 32 -2.60 8.26 -5.17
C ARG A 32 -1.67 8.45 -3.97
N ARG A 33 -0.38 8.12 -4.13
CA ARG A 33 0.64 8.35 -3.10
C ARG A 33 0.69 9.82 -2.68
N ARG A 34 0.81 10.72 -3.65
CA ARG A 34 0.87 12.18 -3.39
C ARG A 34 -0.39 12.67 -2.66
N PHE A 35 -1.54 12.20 -3.07
CA PHE A 35 -2.81 12.52 -2.42
C PHE A 35 -2.79 12.07 -0.95
N LEU A 36 -2.50 10.79 -0.68
CA LEU A 36 -2.45 10.26 0.69
C LEU A 36 -1.43 10.99 1.56
N MET A 37 -0.22 11.25 1.05
CA MET A 37 0.80 11.96 1.80
C MET A 37 0.38 13.40 2.13
N SER A 38 -0.30 14.09 1.21
CA SER A 38 -0.83 15.42 1.47
C SER A 38 -1.92 15.41 2.53
N GLU A 39 -2.82 14.41 2.51
CA GLU A 39 -3.89 14.26 3.49
C GLU A 39 -3.35 13.87 4.88
N PHE A 40 -2.39 12.95 4.97
CA PHE A 40 -1.75 12.63 6.25
C PHE A 40 -1.08 13.86 6.85
N LYS A 41 -0.41 14.66 6.04
CA LYS A 41 0.17 15.94 6.49
C LYS A 41 -0.90 16.92 6.98
N ARG A 42 -2.01 17.04 6.26
CA ARG A 42 -3.14 17.90 6.65
C ARG A 42 -3.78 17.47 7.98
N MET A 43 -3.87 16.15 8.19
CA MET A 43 -4.39 15.55 9.43
C MET A 43 -3.36 15.44 10.56
N ASN A 44 -2.12 15.88 10.34
CA ASN A 44 -0.99 15.73 11.26
C ASN A 44 -0.67 14.27 11.62
N ILE A 45 -0.93 13.33 10.73
CA ILE A 45 -0.59 11.92 10.90
C ILE A 45 0.82 11.69 10.39
N GLN A 46 1.70 11.16 11.23
CA GLN A 46 3.05 10.82 10.84
C GLN A 46 3.06 9.62 9.89
N CYS A 47 3.74 9.77 8.75
CA CYS A 47 3.94 8.71 7.79
C CYS A 47 5.26 8.94 7.06
N PHE A 48 6.09 7.90 6.97
CA PHE A 48 7.27 7.94 6.11
C PHE A 48 6.85 8.01 4.66
N GLU A 49 7.53 8.84 3.88
CA GLU A 49 7.24 8.92 2.46
C GLU A 49 7.67 7.62 1.75
N PRO A 50 6.73 6.88 1.14
CA PRO A 50 7.07 5.64 0.47
C PRO A 50 7.67 5.94 -0.91
N PHE A 51 8.86 5.41 -1.18
CA PHE A 51 9.53 5.53 -2.48
C PHE A 51 9.41 4.27 -3.34
N GLY A 52 8.78 3.23 -2.84
CA GLY A 52 8.57 1.98 -3.54
C GLY A 52 7.34 1.23 -3.03
N ALA A 53 6.99 0.13 -3.70
CA ALA A 53 5.78 -0.65 -3.44
C ALA A 53 4.49 0.17 -3.56
N PHE A 54 3.38 -0.39 -3.10
CA PHE A 54 2.05 0.25 -3.13
C PHE A 54 1.44 0.38 -1.72
N TYR A 55 2.28 0.41 -0.69
CA TYR A 55 1.87 0.58 0.69
C TYR A 55 2.21 1.97 1.20
N VAL A 56 1.35 2.51 2.05
CA VAL A 56 1.64 3.60 2.98
C VAL A 56 1.55 3.05 4.41
N PHE A 57 2.40 3.52 5.31
CA PHE A 57 2.50 3.02 6.67
C PHE A 57 2.39 4.18 7.68
N PRO A 58 1.18 4.72 7.89
CA PRO A 58 0.97 5.82 8.84
C PRO A 58 1.10 5.34 10.29
N SER A 59 1.66 6.17 11.15
CA SER A 59 1.70 5.93 12.59
C SER A 59 0.35 6.23 13.22
N ILE A 60 -0.14 5.28 14.02
CA ILE A 60 -1.38 5.42 14.78
C ILE A 60 -1.13 5.58 16.29
N GLN A 61 0.13 5.78 16.71
CA GLN A 61 0.51 5.85 18.12
C GLN A 61 -0.24 6.94 18.90
N GLU A 62 -0.53 8.06 18.24
CA GLU A 62 -1.25 9.19 18.86
C GLU A 62 -2.70 8.85 19.23
N PHE A 63 -3.27 7.81 18.66
CA PHE A 63 -4.65 7.41 18.95
C PHE A 63 -4.79 6.47 20.14
N GLY A 64 -3.66 6.00 20.71
CA GLY A 64 -3.64 5.15 21.92
C GLY A 64 -4.27 3.77 21.72
N MET A 65 -4.30 3.28 20.48
CA MET A 65 -4.84 1.97 20.08
C MET A 65 -3.71 1.08 19.55
N THR A 66 -3.88 -0.24 19.66
CA THR A 66 -3.06 -1.19 18.92
C THR A 66 -3.40 -1.18 17.43
N SER A 67 -2.52 -1.72 16.60
CA SER A 67 -2.76 -1.77 15.15
C SER A 67 -3.97 -2.63 14.79
N GLU A 68 -4.24 -3.69 15.54
CA GLU A 68 -5.40 -4.56 15.39
C GLU A 68 -6.70 -3.84 15.78
N GLU A 69 -6.71 -3.19 16.94
CA GLU A 69 -7.89 -2.43 17.39
C GLU A 69 -8.23 -1.32 16.40
N PHE A 70 -7.23 -0.60 15.92
CA PHE A 70 -7.43 0.42 14.89
C PHE A 70 -7.99 -0.17 13.60
N ALA A 71 -7.39 -1.26 13.11
CA ALA A 71 -7.82 -1.91 11.86
C ALA A 71 -9.28 -2.40 11.94
N LEU A 72 -9.67 -3.01 13.06
CA LEU A 72 -11.04 -3.49 13.28
C LEU A 72 -12.04 -2.33 13.35
N ARG A 73 -11.77 -1.31 14.15
CA ARG A 73 -12.63 -0.13 14.25
C ARG A 73 -12.78 0.60 12.93
N PHE A 74 -11.69 0.75 12.20
CA PHE A 74 -11.70 1.42 10.92
C PHE A 74 -12.52 0.65 9.87
N LEU A 75 -12.48 -0.68 9.94
CA LEU A 75 -13.35 -1.53 9.12
C LEU A 75 -14.82 -1.42 9.51
N GLU A 76 -15.13 -1.42 10.81
CA GLU A 76 -16.51 -1.40 11.30
C GLU A 76 -17.18 -0.02 11.16
N GLU A 77 -16.45 1.05 11.47
CA GLU A 77 -16.98 2.41 11.51
C GLU A 77 -16.96 3.08 10.13
N GLU A 78 -15.89 2.87 9.35
CA GLU A 78 -15.66 3.57 8.07
C GLU A 78 -15.73 2.66 6.83
N LEU A 79 -15.91 1.37 7.03
CA LEU A 79 -15.93 0.34 5.97
C LEU A 79 -14.65 0.31 5.12
N VAL A 80 -13.52 0.66 5.74
CA VAL A 80 -12.19 0.67 5.10
C VAL A 80 -11.32 -0.41 5.71
N ALA A 81 -10.90 -1.36 4.90
CA ALA A 81 -9.99 -2.44 5.30
C ALA A 81 -8.53 -1.99 5.19
N VAL A 82 -7.78 -2.15 6.28
CA VAL A 82 -6.34 -1.94 6.33
C VAL A 82 -5.65 -3.17 6.95
N VAL A 83 -4.36 -3.31 6.74
CA VAL A 83 -3.59 -4.41 7.33
C VAL A 83 -2.94 -3.90 8.62
N PRO A 84 -3.15 -4.56 9.78
CA PRO A 84 -2.49 -4.17 11.02
C PRO A 84 -0.97 -4.32 10.91
N GLY A 85 -0.23 -3.40 11.56
CA GLY A 85 1.23 -3.34 11.49
C GLY A 85 1.93 -4.62 11.93
N THR A 86 1.39 -5.31 12.92
CA THR A 86 1.89 -6.60 13.44
C THR A 86 1.95 -7.72 12.39
N ALA A 87 1.19 -7.61 11.29
CA ALA A 87 1.31 -8.54 10.15
C ALA A 87 2.66 -8.42 9.42
N PHE A 88 3.40 -7.32 9.62
CA PHE A 88 4.70 -7.07 8.99
C PHE A 88 5.89 -7.26 9.94
N GLY A 89 5.65 -7.50 11.20
CA GLY A 89 6.64 -7.78 12.21
C GLY A 89 6.38 -7.10 13.54
N ASP A 90 7.08 -7.57 14.57
CA ASP A 90 7.09 -6.98 15.90
C ASP A 90 8.23 -5.95 15.95
N CYS A 91 7.92 -4.68 15.78
CA CYS A 91 8.87 -3.57 15.85
C CYS A 91 8.62 -2.71 17.06
#